data_94e11cc93cd674af7fd16caf63242ab8
#
_entry.id   94e11cc93cd674af7fd16caf63242ab8
#
_cell.length_a   1.000
_cell.length_b   1.000
_cell.length_c   1.000
_cell.angle_alpha   90.00
_cell.angle_beta   90.00
_cell.angle_gamma   90.00
#
_symmetry.space_group_name_H-M   'P 1'
#
loop_
_entity.id
_entity.type
_entity.pdbx_description
1 polymer ?
#
loop_
_entity_poly.entity_id
_entity_poly.type
_entity_poly.pdbx_seq_one_letter_code
_entity_poly.pdbx_strand_id
1 'polypeptide(L)'
;MSQADKHSATEILRGKLRSIRQELRSEYLKPHDKPWMIGFSGGKDSTLLAHLALECLMAVAPDERKRRVFIVSNDTLVESPIFQSFVDRLLGQVAEGVSALRLPVEVIKTHPLIEESFWVNLLGKGYPAPNRTFRWCTDRMKIRPTSRFIRQIVSEKGEAILLLGVRRDESAARSGNIAKHETAAGGPLSPHADHKGVWIFSPIKDLTTDEVWITLLNSRPPWGGTYRDIVALYKRAQGTECPFVMSSNDAPSCGSNSARFGCWTCTVVEKDNSLESLIAAGDEHLEPLAEFRRRLRSVSENPDCRSKVRRNGQPGLGPITVSVRAQLLEELLSIQCAVGIPLISEVEVRLIHDQWSKDQVEDAWRDLDRLQQPLEKQLTTA
;
A
#
# COMPACT_ATOMS: atom_id res chain seq x y z
N MET A 1 -26.01 -19.75 16.71
CA MET A 1 -26.66 -19.87 15.38
C MET A 1 -27.19 -21.30 15.20
N SER A 2 -28.46 -21.46 14.90
CA SER A 2 -29.06 -22.75 14.58
C SER A 2 -28.53 -23.28 13.23
N GLN A 3 -28.75 -24.58 12.97
CA GLN A 3 -28.35 -25.19 11.68
C GLN A 3 -29.13 -24.58 10.50
N ALA A 4 -30.34 -24.11 10.74
CA ALA A 4 -31.19 -23.38 9.80
C ALA A 4 -30.62 -21.98 9.47
N ASP A 5 -30.10 -21.25 10.48
CA ASP A 5 -29.48 -19.93 10.30
C ASP A 5 -28.19 -20.03 9.48
N LYS A 6 -27.39 -21.07 9.67
CA LYS A 6 -26.16 -21.34 8.88
C LYS A 6 -26.48 -21.65 7.42
N HIS A 7 -27.53 -22.41 7.18
CA HIS A 7 -27.96 -22.75 5.83
C HIS A 7 -28.44 -21.50 5.06
N SER A 8 -29.24 -20.65 5.72
CA SER A 8 -29.71 -19.37 5.17
C SER A 8 -28.54 -18.42 4.86
N ALA A 9 -27.58 -18.25 5.78
CA ALA A 9 -26.41 -17.40 5.56
C ALA A 9 -25.54 -17.86 4.37
N THR A 10 -25.39 -19.18 4.20
CA THR A 10 -24.64 -19.75 3.08
C THR A 10 -25.34 -19.50 1.74
N GLU A 11 -26.67 -19.59 1.70
CA GLU A 11 -27.44 -19.30 0.49
C GLU A 11 -27.39 -17.82 0.11
N ILE A 12 -27.48 -16.93 1.10
CA ILE A 12 -27.34 -15.48 0.89
C ILE A 12 -25.97 -15.16 0.29
N LEU A 13 -24.89 -15.72 0.83
CA LEU A 13 -23.54 -15.54 0.30
C LEU A 13 -23.41 -16.07 -1.14
N ARG A 14 -23.95 -17.24 -1.42
CA ARG A 14 -23.97 -17.78 -2.80
C ARG A 14 -24.71 -16.86 -3.77
N GLY A 15 -25.82 -16.27 -3.33
CA GLY A 15 -26.57 -15.27 -4.09
C GLY A 15 -25.72 -14.04 -4.41
N LYS A 16 -25.08 -13.44 -3.39
CA LYS A 16 -24.18 -12.30 -3.56
C LYS A 16 -23.03 -12.61 -4.54
N LEU A 17 -22.35 -13.75 -4.37
CA LEU A 17 -21.24 -14.12 -5.25
C LEU A 17 -21.68 -14.37 -6.69
N ARG A 18 -22.89 -14.90 -6.89
CA ARG A 18 -23.48 -15.05 -8.24
C ARG A 18 -23.74 -13.69 -8.88
N SER A 19 -24.31 -12.76 -8.12
CA SER A 19 -24.54 -11.37 -8.59
C SER A 19 -23.23 -10.68 -8.96
N ILE A 20 -22.19 -10.79 -8.13
CA ILE A 20 -20.86 -10.20 -8.40
C ILE A 20 -20.26 -10.79 -9.68
N ARG A 21 -20.31 -12.12 -9.87
CA ARG A 21 -19.81 -12.77 -11.09
C ARG A 21 -20.56 -12.31 -12.35
N GLN A 22 -21.87 -12.15 -12.22
CA GLN A 22 -22.70 -11.63 -13.32
C GLN A 22 -22.38 -10.18 -13.65
N GLU A 23 -22.18 -9.35 -12.65
CA GLU A 23 -21.82 -7.94 -12.80
C GLU A 23 -20.43 -7.79 -13.46
N LEU A 24 -19.42 -8.54 -13.00
CA LEU A 24 -18.10 -8.61 -13.62
C LEU A 24 -18.19 -9.03 -15.09
N ARG A 25 -18.92 -10.12 -15.37
CA ARG A 25 -19.07 -10.61 -16.73
C ARG A 25 -19.79 -9.61 -17.64
N SER A 26 -20.87 -9.02 -17.14
CA SER A 26 -21.64 -8.02 -17.91
C SER A 26 -20.81 -6.80 -18.22
N GLU A 27 -19.93 -6.35 -17.28
CA GLU A 27 -19.02 -5.23 -17.53
C GLU A 27 -17.91 -5.62 -18.51
N TYR A 28 -17.33 -6.81 -18.37
CA TYR A 28 -16.25 -7.26 -19.24
C TYR A 28 -16.69 -7.40 -20.70
N LEU A 29 -17.91 -7.84 -20.94
CA LEU A 29 -18.46 -8.07 -22.28
C LEU A 29 -19.08 -6.82 -22.95
N LYS A 30 -19.08 -5.67 -22.28
CA LYS A 30 -19.55 -4.43 -22.93
C LYS A 30 -18.76 -4.11 -24.19
N PRO A 31 -19.39 -3.49 -25.22
CA PRO A 31 -18.76 -3.25 -26.51
C PRO A 31 -17.78 -2.07 -26.50
N HIS A 32 -16.76 -2.14 -25.64
CA HIS A 32 -15.63 -1.22 -25.57
C HIS A 32 -14.36 -1.97 -25.15
N ASP A 33 -13.19 -1.40 -25.43
CA ASP A 33 -11.90 -2.02 -25.18
C ASP A 33 -11.16 -1.45 -23.96
N LYS A 34 -11.87 -0.71 -23.07
CA LYS A 34 -11.27 -0.15 -21.84
C LYS A 34 -10.61 -1.25 -21.03
N PRO A 35 -9.30 -1.19 -20.81
CA PRO A 35 -8.60 -2.21 -20.04
C PRO A 35 -9.05 -2.20 -18.59
N TRP A 36 -9.01 -3.38 -17.96
CA TRP A 36 -9.18 -3.51 -16.53
C TRP A 36 -7.83 -3.37 -15.81
N MET A 37 -7.79 -2.60 -14.74
CA MET A 37 -6.69 -2.52 -13.82
C MET A 37 -7.16 -2.98 -12.45
N ILE A 38 -6.74 -4.14 -11.99
CA ILE A 38 -7.13 -4.74 -10.71
C ILE A 38 -6.09 -4.33 -9.67
N GLY A 39 -6.48 -3.47 -8.73
CA GLY A 39 -5.62 -3.11 -7.61
C GLY A 39 -5.38 -4.30 -6.69
N PHE A 40 -4.14 -4.74 -6.57
CA PHE A 40 -3.75 -5.94 -5.84
C PHE A 40 -2.71 -5.61 -4.75
N SER A 41 -3.13 -5.66 -3.51
CA SER A 41 -2.25 -5.42 -2.35
C SER A 41 -1.76 -6.70 -1.67
N GLY A 42 -2.15 -7.89 -2.15
CA GLY A 42 -1.88 -9.16 -1.47
C GLY A 42 -2.73 -9.41 -0.21
N GLY A 43 -3.56 -8.44 0.20
CA GLY A 43 -4.51 -8.61 1.29
C GLY A 43 -5.75 -9.42 0.86
N LYS A 44 -6.51 -9.93 1.84
CA LYS A 44 -7.67 -10.81 1.61
C LYS A 44 -8.68 -10.27 0.59
N ASP A 45 -8.97 -8.97 0.65
CA ASP A 45 -10.01 -8.34 -0.18
C ASP A 45 -9.57 -8.20 -1.63
N SER A 46 -8.35 -7.73 -1.88
CA SER A 46 -7.77 -7.65 -3.22
C SER A 46 -7.51 -9.02 -3.83
N THR A 47 -7.18 -10.01 -3.00
CA THR A 47 -7.01 -11.40 -3.43
C THR A 47 -8.35 -12.01 -3.86
N LEU A 48 -9.43 -11.76 -3.12
CA LEU A 48 -10.77 -12.20 -3.51
C LEU A 48 -11.24 -11.49 -4.80
N LEU A 49 -10.98 -10.19 -4.93
CA LEU A 49 -11.32 -9.47 -6.16
C LEU A 49 -10.58 -10.06 -7.38
N ALA A 50 -9.28 -10.29 -7.27
CA ALA A 50 -8.50 -10.93 -8.35
C ALA A 50 -9.02 -12.34 -8.67
N HIS A 51 -9.36 -13.13 -7.65
CA HIS A 51 -9.98 -14.45 -7.81
C HIS A 51 -11.25 -14.36 -8.67
N LEU A 52 -12.22 -13.53 -8.27
CA LEU A 52 -13.50 -13.40 -8.96
C LEU A 52 -13.35 -12.83 -10.38
N ALA A 53 -12.43 -11.91 -10.58
CA ALA A 53 -12.14 -11.36 -11.90
C ALA A 53 -11.52 -12.42 -12.85
N LEU A 54 -10.59 -13.25 -12.36
CA LEU A 54 -10.01 -14.32 -13.16
C LEU A 54 -10.99 -15.45 -13.42
N GLU A 55 -11.86 -15.82 -12.45
CA GLU A 55 -12.98 -16.74 -12.71
C GLU A 55 -13.91 -16.21 -13.83
N CYS A 56 -14.21 -14.91 -13.80
CA CYS A 56 -14.98 -14.27 -14.85
C CYS A 56 -14.31 -14.44 -16.22
N LEU A 57 -13.01 -14.14 -16.33
CA LEU A 57 -12.26 -14.28 -17.59
C LEU A 57 -12.22 -15.74 -18.09
N MET A 58 -12.09 -16.69 -17.17
CA MET A 58 -12.12 -18.12 -17.51
C MET A 58 -13.48 -18.55 -18.07
N ALA A 59 -14.57 -17.95 -17.57
CA ALA A 59 -15.94 -18.24 -18.02
C ALA A 59 -16.33 -17.53 -19.33
N VAL A 60 -15.53 -16.59 -19.82
CA VAL A 60 -15.72 -15.93 -21.12
C VAL A 60 -15.05 -16.77 -22.21
N ALA A 61 -15.67 -16.89 -23.38
CA ALA A 61 -15.11 -17.62 -24.51
C ALA A 61 -13.77 -16.99 -24.97
N PRO A 62 -12.76 -17.77 -25.37
CA PRO A 62 -11.44 -17.26 -25.71
C PRO A 62 -11.43 -16.15 -26.78
N ASP A 63 -12.31 -16.24 -27.76
CA ASP A 63 -12.49 -15.26 -28.85
C ASP A 63 -13.14 -13.95 -28.39
N GLU A 64 -13.84 -13.97 -27.25
CA GLU A 64 -14.44 -12.79 -26.62
C GLU A 64 -13.50 -12.11 -25.61
N ARG A 65 -12.36 -12.72 -25.24
CA ARG A 65 -11.37 -12.17 -24.30
C ARG A 65 -10.51 -11.09 -24.94
N LYS A 66 -11.12 -10.01 -25.41
CA LYS A 66 -10.44 -8.96 -26.20
C LYS A 66 -9.79 -7.86 -25.36
N ARG A 67 -10.24 -7.64 -24.11
CA ARG A 67 -9.71 -6.59 -23.27
C ARG A 67 -8.45 -7.04 -22.54
N ARG A 68 -7.47 -6.15 -22.49
CA ARG A 68 -6.30 -6.32 -21.60
C ARG A 68 -6.72 -6.15 -20.16
N VAL A 69 -6.14 -6.95 -19.30
CA VAL A 69 -6.33 -6.90 -17.85
C VAL A 69 -4.98 -6.79 -17.18
N PHE A 70 -4.85 -5.87 -16.25
CA PHE A 70 -3.65 -5.70 -15.47
C PHE A 70 -3.94 -6.01 -14.00
N ILE A 71 -3.14 -6.85 -13.37
CA ILE A 71 -3.09 -6.99 -11.91
C ILE A 71 -1.96 -6.11 -11.43
N VAL A 72 -2.32 -5.00 -10.75
CA VAL A 72 -1.38 -3.94 -10.39
C VAL A 72 -1.12 -3.98 -8.89
N SER A 73 0.10 -4.31 -8.50
CA SER A 73 0.58 -4.28 -7.12
C SER A 73 1.56 -3.13 -6.94
N ASN A 74 1.44 -2.39 -5.84
CA ASN A 74 2.35 -1.30 -5.51
C ASN A 74 3.30 -1.73 -4.40
N ASP A 75 4.59 -1.66 -4.67
CA ASP A 75 5.67 -1.90 -3.73
C ASP A 75 6.23 -0.55 -3.25
N THR A 76 6.17 -0.28 -1.97
CA THR A 76 6.71 0.95 -1.38
C THR A 76 8.23 0.90 -1.13
N LEU A 77 8.87 -0.25 -1.36
CA LEU A 77 10.26 -0.57 -1.06
C LEU A 77 10.58 -0.59 0.45
N VAL A 78 9.59 -0.42 1.31
CA VAL A 78 9.70 -0.47 2.78
C VAL A 78 8.52 -1.21 3.43
N GLU A 79 7.87 -2.10 2.68
CA GLU A 79 6.85 -2.99 3.25
C GLU A 79 7.48 -3.96 4.27
N SER A 80 6.68 -4.53 5.17
CA SER A 80 7.15 -5.60 6.06
C SER A 80 7.80 -6.73 5.24
N PRO A 81 9.04 -7.15 5.53
CA PRO A 81 9.77 -8.12 4.70
C PRO A 81 9.03 -9.45 4.52
N ILE A 82 8.37 -9.94 5.58
CA ILE A 82 7.57 -11.17 5.53
C ILE A 82 6.38 -11.00 4.59
N PHE A 83 5.68 -9.86 4.71
CA PHE A 83 4.54 -9.56 3.86
C PHE A 83 4.97 -9.35 2.40
N GLN A 84 6.07 -8.65 2.16
CA GLN A 84 6.61 -8.43 0.82
C GLN A 84 6.99 -9.76 0.15
N SER A 85 7.71 -10.63 0.85
CA SER A 85 8.05 -11.97 0.34
C SER A 85 6.81 -12.82 0.03
N PHE A 86 5.76 -12.70 0.83
CA PHE A 86 4.48 -13.36 0.55
C PHE A 86 3.82 -12.79 -0.70
N VAL A 87 3.74 -11.46 -0.85
CA VAL A 87 3.14 -10.81 -2.02
C VAL A 87 3.90 -11.16 -3.29
N ASP A 88 5.22 -11.16 -3.25
CA ASP A 88 6.06 -11.48 -4.41
C ASP A 88 5.85 -12.93 -4.88
N ARG A 89 5.81 -13.89 -3.96
CA ARG A 89 5.47 -15.29 -4.31
C ARG A 89 4.07 -15.40 -4.89
N LEU A 90 3.10 -14.71 -4.30
CA LEU A 90 1.71 -14.74 -4.77
C LEU A 90 1.58 -14.13 -6.17
N LEU A 91 2.24 -13.01 -6.45
CA LEU A 91 2.27 -12.40 -7.78
C LEU A 91 2.94 -13.31 -8.81
N GLY A 92 4.01 -14.00 -8.44
CA GLY A 92 4.65 -15.03 -9.27
C GLY A 92 3.69 -16.16 -9.63
N GLN A 93 3.00 -16.72 -8.64
CA GLN A 93 1.97 -17.76 -8.86
C GLN A 93 0.84 -17.27 -9.77
N VAL A 94 0.38 -16.03 -9.56
CA VAL A 94 -0.65 -15.43 -10.41
C VAL A 94 -0.14 -15.29 -11.85
N ALA A 95 1.09 -14.78 -12.06
CA ALA A 95 1.68 -14.62 -13.38
C ALA A 95 1.84 -15.95 -14.13
N GLU A 96 2.32 -16.98 -13.46
CA GLU A 96 2.43 -18.33 -14.00
C GLU A 96 1.05 -18.91 -14.36
N GLY A 97 0.08 -18.79 -13.44
CA GLY A 97 -1.27 -19.31 -13.63
C GLY A 97 -2.02 -18.65 -14.79
N VAL A 98 -1.98 -17.33 -14.90
CA VAL A 98 -2.65 -16.61 -16.00
C VAL A 98 -2.00 -16.90 -17.35
N SER A 99 -0.68 -17.10 -17.39
CA SER A 99 0.05 -17.52 -18.58
C SER A 99 -0.34 -18.94 -19.01
N ALA A 100 -0.38 -19.89 -18.08
CA ALA A 100 -0.79 -21.28 -18.35
C ALA A 100 -2.23 -21.36 -18.87
N LEU A 101 -3.13 -20.50 -18.35
CA LEU A 101 -4.52 -20.40 -18.78
C LEU A 101 -4.72 -19.55 -20.04
N ARG A 102 -3.66 -18.97 -20.61
CA ARG A 102 -3.68 -18.07 -21.78
C ARG A 102 -4.71 -16.94 -21.63
N LEU A 103 -4.76 -16.35 -20.42
CA LEU A 103 -5.62 -15.21 -20.17
C LEU A 103 -4.94 -13.90 -20.61
N PRO A 104 -5.69 -12.88 -21.08
CA PRO A 104 -5.14 -11.58 -21.47
C PRO A 104 -4.79 -10.71 -20.25
N VAL A 105 -4.01 -11.26 -19.32
CA VAL A 105 -3.70 -10.68 -18.03
C VAL A 105 -2.20 -10.49 -17.88
N GLU A 106 -1.80 -9.28 -17.48
CA GLU A 106 -0.42 -8.92 -17.16
C GLU A 106 -0.33 -8.56 -15.67
N VAL A 107 0.71 -9.06 -15.00
CA VAL A 107 1.01 -8.72 -13.60
C VAL A 107 2.04 -7.61 -13.58
N ILE A 108 1.69 -6.47 -13.00
CA ILE A 108 2.49 -5.25 -12.95
C ILE A 108 2.81 -4.91 -11.50
N LYS A 109 4.09 -4.68 -11.22
CA LYS A 109 4.56 -4.16 -9.94
C LYS A 109 5.01 -2.72 -10.12
N THR A 110 4.33 -1.77 -9.46
CA THR A 110 4.72 -0.35 -9.47
C THR A 110 5.53 -0.02 -8.21
N HIS A 111 6.47 0.90 -8.35
CA HIS A 111 7.32 1.36 -7.25
C HIS A 111 7.62 2.86 -7.39
N PRO A 112 8.01 3.54 -6.31
CA PRO A 112 8.43 4.94 -6.39
C PRO A 112 9.66 5.08 -7.30
N LEU A 113 9.87 6.28 -7.85
CA LEU A 113 11.17 6.63 -8.38
C LEU A 113 12.19 6.54 -7.24
N ILE A 114 13.40 6.11 -7.56
CA ILE A 114 14.42 5.90 -6.53
C ILE A 114 14.76 7.20 -5.78
N GLU A 115 14.72 8.35 -6.47
CA GLU A 115 14.92 9.68 -5.91
C GLU A 115 13.77 10.14 -5.00
N GLU A 116 12.63 9.44 -5.07
CA GLU A 116 11.43 9.65 -4.25
C GLU A 116 11.20 8.51 -3.25
N SER A 117 12.13 7.55 -3.12
CA SER A 117 12.04 6.45 -2.18
C SER A 117 12.00 6.94 -0.71
N PHE A 118 11.61 6.06 0.19
CA PHE A 118 11.51 6.40 1.61
C PHE A 118 12.83 6.91 2.16
N TRP A 119 13.92 6.17 1.91
CA TRP A 119 15.22 6.49 2.46
C TRP A 119 15.83 7.76 1.86
N VAL A 120 15.71 7.97 0.57
CA VAL A 120 16.20 9.20 -0.07
C VAL A 120 15.44 10.43 0.46
N ASN A 121 14.14 10.33 0.72
CA ASN A 121 13.41 11.45 1.32
C ASN A 121 13.77 11.65 2.79
N LEU A 122 13.87 10.59 3.61
CA LEU A 122 14.13 10.71 5.03
C LEU A 122 15.61 11.00 5.30
N LEU A 123 16.50 10.14 4.81
CA LEU A 123 17.95 10.24 5.07
C LEU A 123 18.65 11.21 4.13
N GLY A 124 18.27 11.28 2.86
CA GLY A 124 18.83 12.21 1.88
C GLY A 124 18.35 13.63 2.14
N LYS A 125 17.04 13.87 2.04
CA LYS A 125 16.43 15.20 2.12
C LYS A 125 16.08 15.65 3.54
N GLY A 126 16.22 14.79 4.56
CA GLY A 126 15.95 15.10 5.96
C GLY A 126 14.47 15.27 6.31
N TYR A 127 13.57 14.64 5.56
CA TYR A 127 12.15 14.66 5.94
C TYR A 127 11.95 13.96 7.28
N PRO A 128 11.14 14.50 8.19
CA PRO A 128 10.78 13.76 9.40
C PRO A 128 10.00 12.51 9.02
N ALA A 129 10.08 11.48 9.86
CA ALA A 129 9.26 10.29 9.67
C ALA A 129 7.77 10.66 9.56
N PRO A 130 7.00 9.94 8.76
CA PRO A 130 5.58 10.26 8.53
C PRO A 130 4.78 10.29 9.82
N ASN A 131 3.86 11.24 9.95
CA ASN A 131 2.93 11.33 11.07
C ASN A 131 1.50 11.56 10.58
N ARG A 132 0.54 11.72 11.50
CA ARG A 132 -0.88 11.85 11.14
C ARG A 132 -1.18 13.05 10.24
N THR A 133 -0.42 14.14 10.36
CA THR A 133 -0.62 15.39 9.60
C THR A 133 0.32 15.50 8.39
N PHE A 134 1.46 14.80 8.39
CA PHE A 134 2.47 14.88 7.33
C PHE A 134 2.76 13.48 6.75
N ARG A 135 1.88 13.02 5.85
CA ARG A 135 1.93 11.71 5.20
C ARG A 135 2.56 11.76 3.81
N TRP A 136 3.72 12.36 3.68
CA TRP A 136 4.44 12.46 2.41
C TRP A 136 4.71 11.09 1.74
N CYS A 137 4.85 10.04 2.54
CA CYS A 137 5.04 8.68 2.06
C CYS A 137 3.85 8.16 1.23
N THR A 138 2.62 8.52 1.59
CA THR A 138 1.42 8.08 0.85
C THR A 138 1.42 8.61 -0.57
N ASP A 139 1.72 9.90 -0.75
CA ASP A 139 1.80 10.51 -2.07
C ASP A 139 2.92 9.89 -2.91
N ARG A 140 4.16 9.88 -2.38
CA ARG A 140 5.35 9.52 -3.15
C ARG A 140 5.47 8.03 -3.44
N MET A 141 5.09 7.18 -2.48
CA MET A 141 5.34 5.74 -2.56
C MET A 141 4.11 4.92 -2.95
N LYS A 142 2.89 5.49 -2.84
CA LYS A 142 1.65 4.77 -3.21
C LYS A 142 0.92 5.45 -4.35
N ILE A 143 0.59 6.75 -4.23
CA ILE A 143 -0.23 7.44 -5.21
C ILE A 143 0.53 7.66 -6.52
N ARG A 144 1.72 8.28 -6.48
CA ARG A 144 2.48 8.61 -7.68
C ARG A 144 2.87 7.41 -8.54
N PRO A 145 3.39 6.29 -7.97
CA PRO A 145 3.71 5.11 -8.77
C PRO A 145 2.50 4.58 -9.54
N THR A 146 1.40 4.37 -8.84
CA THR A 146 0.15 3.89 -9.45
C THR A 146 -0.39 4.89 -10.47
N SER A 147 -0.35 6.19 -10.16
CA SER A 147 -0.80 7.25 -11.08
C SER A 147 0.04 7.35 -12.36
N ARG A 148 1.35 7.05 -12.30
CA ARG A 148 2.20 6.97 -13.51
C ARG A 148 1.72 5.85 -14.43
N PHE A 149 1.48 4.66 -13.88
CA PHE A 149 0.98 3.53 -14.65
C PHE A 149 -0.42 3.80 -15.22
N ILE A 150 -1.35 4.34 -14.41
CA ILE A 150 -2.69 4.73 -14.85
C ILE A 150 -2.60 5.70 -16.04
N ARG A 151 -1.79 6.77 -15.93
CA ARG A 151 -1.63 7.76 -17.01
C ARG A 151 -1.06 7.15 -18.28
N GLN A 152 -0.11 6.22 -18.16
CA GLN A 152 0.42 5.49 -19.29
C GLN A 152 -0.70 4.73 -20.02
N ILE A 153 -1.49 3.94 -19.31
CA ILE A 153 -2.60 3.17 -19.90
C ILE A 153 -3.65 4.07 -20.52
N VAL A 154 -4.01 5.18 -19.85
CA VAL A 154 -4.98 6.15 -20.40
C VAL A 154 -4.42 6.86 -21.64
N SER A 155 -3.12 7.17 -21.69
CA SER A 155 -2.50 7.74 -22.89
C SER A 155 -2.52 6.80 -24.09
N GLU A 156 -2.45 5.50 -23.87
CA GLU A 156 -2.47 4.47 -24.92
C GLU A 156 -3.91 4.11 -25.38
N LYS A 157 -4.87 4.12 -24.45
CA LYS A 157 -6.22 3.57 -24.65
C LYS A 157 -7.36 4.57 -24.49
N GLY A 158 -7.08 5.80 -24.08
CA GLY A 158 -8.07 6.85 -23.84
C GLY A 158 -8.78 6.72 -22.49
N GLU A 159 -9.19 5.51 -22.14
CA GLU A 159 -9.94 5.21 -20.90
C GLU A 159 -9.49 3.90 -20.25
N ALA A 160 -9.78 3.76 -18.96
CA ALA A 160 -9.51 2.52 -18.22
C ALA A 160 -10.54 2.31 -17.09
N ILE A 161 -10.68 1.06 -16.62
CA ILE A 161 -11.51 0.71 -15.46
C ILE A 161 -10.62 0.17 -14.36
N LEU A 162 -10.60 0.86 -13.22
CA LEU A 162 -9.86 0.47 -12.02
C LEU A 162 -10.77 -0.34 -11.10
N LEU A 163 -10.48 -1.63 -10.94
CA LEU A 163 -11.18 -2.52 -10.04
C LEU A 163 -10.52 -2.46 -8.65
N LEU A 164 -11.32 -2.17 -7.62
CA LEU A 164 -10.85 -2.03 -6.25
C LEU A 164 -11.57 -2.97 -5.30
N GLY A 165 -10.79 -3.66 -4.46
CA GLY A 165 -11.28 -4.53 -3.39
C GLY A 165 -11.70 -3.77 -2.13
N VAL A 166 -12.33 -2.60 -2.27
CA VAL A 166 -12.83 -1.80 -1.15
C VAL A 166 -14.21 -2.29 -0.71
N ARG A 167 -14.45 -2.26 0.60
CA ARG A 167 -15.74 -2.71 1.18
C ARG A 167 -16.30 -1.67 2.15
N ARG A 168 -17.63 -1.59 2.24
CA ARG A 168 -18.33 -0.72 3.19
C ARG A 168 -18.03 -1.09 4.64
N ASP A 169 -17.87 -2.38 4.89
CA ASP A 169 -17.60 -2.97 6.22
C ASP A 169 -16.22 -2.59 6.81
N GLU A 170 -15.31 -2.03 6.01
CA GLU A 170 -13.96 -1.71 6.48
C GLU A 170 -13.87 -0.45 7.36
N SER A 171 -14.69 0.56 7.10
CA SER A 171 -14.79 1.77 7.91
C SER A 171 -15.95 2.67 7.48
N ALA A 172 -16.47 3.50 8.43
CA ALA A 172 -17.49 4.49 8.14
C ALA A 172 -17.08 5.49 7.03
N ALA A 173 -15.78 5.87 6.98
CA ALA A 173 -15.27 6.76 5.94
C ALA A 173 -15.33 6.11 4.55
N ARG A 174 -15.00 4.81 4.42
CA ARG A 174 -15.10 4.06 3.16
C ARG A 174 -16.55 3.89 2.74
N SER A 175 -17.44 3.56 3.67
CA SER A 175 -18.88 3.48 3.41
C SER A 175 -19.43 4.79 2.85
N GLY A 176 -19.08 5.93 3.47
CA GLY A 176 -19.49 7.26 3.01
C GLY A 176 -18.94 7.62 1.63
N ASN A 177 -17.69 7.29 1.34
CA ASN A 177 -17.09 7.53 0.02
C ASN A 177 -17.75 6.68 -1.07
N ILE A 178 -17.99 5.38 -0.82
CA ILE A 178 -18.69 4.50 -1.75
C ILE A 178 -20.09 5.04 -2.05
N ALA A 179 -20.85 5.45 -1.02
CA ALA A 179 -22.19 5.99 -1.19
C ALA A 179 -22.21 7.28 -2.04
N LYS A 180 -21.26 8.20 -1.84
CA LYS A 180 -21.13 9.42 -2.66
C LYS A 180 -20.87 9.10 -4.13
N HIS A 181 -20.01 8.14 -4.41
CA HIS A 181 -19.69 7.75 -5.78
C HIS A 181 -20.86 7.06 -6.49
N GLU A 182 -21.62 6.23 -5.79
CA GLU A 182 -22.82 5.57 -6.35
C GLU A 182 -23.92 6.56 -6.72
N THR A 183 -24.16 7.56 -5.86
CA THR A 183 -25.21 8.58 -6.09
C THR A 183 -24.90 9.41 -7.34
N ALA A 184 -23.62 9.59 -7.67
CA ALA A 184 -23.19 10.39 -8.81
C ALA A 184 -23.18 9.62 -10.16
N ALA A 185 -23.19 8.28 -10.14
CA ALA A 185 -22.83 7.48 -11.31
C ALA A 185 -24.01 6.82 -12.04
N GLY A 186 -25.16 6.62 -11.41
CA GLY A 186 -26.31 5.93 -12.03
C GLY A 186 -26.05 4.48 -12.50
N GLY A 187 -24.91 3.87 -12.08
CA GLY A 187 -24.48 2.54 -12.50
C GLY A 187 -23.32 2.02 -11.63
N PRO A 188 -22.76 0.82 -11.95
CA PRO A 188 -21.71 0.18 -11.16
C PRO A 188 -20.33 0.87 -11.26
N LEU A 189 -20.14 1.72 -12.28
CA LEU A 189 -18.91 2.47 -12.51
C LEU A 189 -19.06 3.90 -12.02
N SER A 190 -18.06 4.42 -11.30
CA SER A 190 -17.98 5.81 -10.92
C SER A 190 -16.71 6.47 -11.45
N PRO A 191 -16.72 7.77 -11.81
CA PRO A 191 -15.52 8.44 -12.30
C PRO A 191 -14.47 8.55 -11.19
N HIS A 192 -13.20 8.39 -11.55
CA HIS A 192 -12.09 8.64 -10.63
C HIS A 192 -11.91 10.14 -10.38
N ALA A 193 -11.71 10.54 -9.11
CA ALA A 193 -11.62 11.95 -8.75
C ALA A 193 -10.43 12.68 -9.44
N ASP A 194 -9.26 12.02 -9.51
CA ASP A 194 -8.02 12.66 -9.94
C ASP A 194 -7.58 12.29 -11.37
N HIS A 195 -8.16 11.23 -11.96
CA HIS A 195 -7.77 10.72 -13.28
C HIS A 195 -8.93 10.74 -14.26
N LYS A 196 -8.90 11.70 -15.18
CA LYS A 196 -9.86 11.79 -16.28
C LYS A 196 -9.78 10.54 -17.16
N GLY A 197 -10.91 10.00 -17.58
CA GLY A 197 -10.95 8.76 -18.39
C GLY A 197 -10.78 7.48 -17.56
N VAL A 198 -10.68 7.57 -16.25
CA VAL A 198 -10.63 6.39 -15.37
C VAL A 198 -11.93 6.22 -14.61
N TRP A 199 -12.43 5.00 -14.65
CA TRP A 199 -13.65 4.59 -13.96
C TRP A 199 -13.31 3.64 -12.82
N ILE A 200 -13.95 3.81 -11.67
CA ILE A 200 -13.79 2.92 -10.51
C ILE A 200 -14.91 1.89 -10.51
N PHE A 201 -14.54 0.63 -10.30
CA PHE A 201 -15.45 -0.49 -10.14
C PHE A 201 -15.12 -1.26 -8.86
N SER A 202 -16.08 -1.38 -7.96
CA SER A 202 -15.91 -2.04 -6.65
C SER A 202 -16.93 -3.16 -6.47
N PRO A 203 -16.78 -4.28 -7.17
CA PRO A 203 -17.81 -5.34 -7.21
C PRO A 203 -18.04 -6.05 -5.88
N ILE A 204 -17.04 -6.06 -4.98
CA ILE A 204 -17.11 -6.74 -3.68
C ILE A 204 -17.48 -5.81 -2.52
N LYS A 205 -17.94 -4.59 -2.80
CA LYS A 205 -18.20 -3.52 -1.81
C LYS A 205 -19.16 -3.91 -0.70
N ASP A 206 -20.11 -4.82 -0.97
CA ASP A 206 -21.17 -5.24 -0.04
C ASP A 206 -20.89 -6.58 0.67
N LEU A 207 -19.68 -7.14 0.50
CA LEU A 207 -19.25 -8.32 1.25
C LEU A 207 -18.73 -7.94 2.63
N THR A 208 -19.11 -8.72 3.64
CA THR A 208 -18.53 -8.63 4.99
C THR A 208 -17.16 -9.27 5.06
N THR A 209 -16.41 -9.00 6.13
CA THR A 209 -15.10 -9.64 6.38
C THR A 209 -15.23 -11.16 6.45
N ASP A 210 -16.26 -11.68 7.10
CA ASP A 210 -16.51 -13.11 7.22
C ASP A 210 -16.85 -13.74 5.86
N GLU A 211 -17.67 -13.07 5.06
CA GLU A 211 -18.01 -13.54 3.71
C GLU A 211 -16.78 -13.63 2.80
N VAL A 212 -15.82 -12.68 2.92
CA VAL A 212 -14.54 -12.73 2.20
C VAL A 212 -13.75 -13.97 2.63
N TRP A 213 -13.58 -14.19 3.93
CA TRP A 213 -12.83 -15.36 4.43
C TRP A 213 -13.50 -16.69 4.10
N ILE A 214 -14.83 -16.79 4.28
CA ILE A 214 -15.59 -17.99 3.91
C ILE A 214 -15.39 -18.30 2.44
N THR A 215 -15.42 -17.28 1.58
CA THR A 215 -15.24 -17.48 0.12
C THR A 215 -13.84 -17.97 -0.18
N LEU A 216 -12.78 -17.30 0.32
CA LEU A 216 -11.39 -17.71 0.07
C LEU A 216 -11.11 -19.12 0.56
N LEU A 217 -11.57 -19.48 1.76
CA LEU A 217 -11.29 -20.78 2.36
C LEU A 217 -12.02 -21.94 1.68
N ASN A 218 -13.17 -21.68 1.07
CA ASN A 218 -13.95 -22.68 0.34
C ASN A 218 -13.70 -22.66 -1.17
N SER A 219 -12.75 -21.85 -1.65
CA SER A 219 -12.39 -21.74 -3.06
C SER A 219 -10.94 -22.19 -3.31
N ARG A 220 -10.67 -22.56 -4.56
CA ARG A 220 -9.30 -22.77 -5.03
C ARG A 220 -8.88 -21.57 -5.89
N PRO A 221 -7.66 -21.04 -5.74
CA PRO A 221 -7.19 -19.93 -6.58
C PRO A 221 -7.28 -20.30 -8.07
N PRO A 222 -7.82 -19.44 -8.94
CA PRO A 222 -7.83 -19.67 -10.38
C PRO A 222 -6.44 -19.86 -10.98
N TRP A 223 -5.42 -19.27 -10.33
CA TRP A 223 -4.00 -19.38 -10.71
C TRP A 223 -3.29 -20.60 -10.13
N GLY A 224 -3.99 -21.48 -9.43
CA GLY A 224 -3.41 -22.65 -8.77
C GLY A 224 -3.01 -22.42 -7.33
N GLY A 225 -2.57 -23.48 -6.66
CA GLY A 225 -2.19 -23.42 -5.24
C GLY A 225 -3.36 -23.40 -4.28
N THR A 226 -3.18 -22.73 -3.13
CA THR A 226 -4.18 -22.63 -2.05
C THR A 226 -4.12 -21.27 -1.37
N TYR A 227 -5.20 -20.90 -0.65
CA TYR A 227 -5.22 -19.69 0.20
C TYR A 227 -4.70 -19.95 1.63
N ARG A 228 -4.06 -21.09 1.89
CA ARG A 228 -3.54 -21.41 3.24
C ARG A 228 -2.49 -20.41 3.72
N ASP A 229 -1.64 -19.94 2.81
CA ASP A 229 -0.54 -19.03 3.15
C ASP A 229 -1.06 -17.66 3.59
N ILE A 230 -2.08 -17.11 2.92
CA ILE A 230 -2.68 -15.85 3.36
C ILE A 230 -3.36 -16.00 4.72
N VAL A 231 -4.04 -17.13 4.97
CA VAL A 231 -4.66 -17.42 6.26
C VAL A 231 -3.61 -17.54 7.36
N ALA A 232 -2.52 -18.29 7.11
CA ALA A 232 -1.43 -18.44 8.04
C ALA A 232 -0.77 -17.10 8.37
N LEU A 233 -0.54 -16.27 7.37
CA LEU A 233 0.03 -14.93 7.54
C LEU A 233 -0.87 -14.03 8.42
N TYR A 234 -2.17 -14.00 8.16
CA TYR A 234 -3.10 -13.22 8.97
C TYR A 234 -3.19 -13.74 10.42
N LYS A 235 -3.17 -15.06 10.63
CA LYS A 235 -3.13 -15.64 11.98
C LYS A 235 -1.88 -15.22 12.75
N ARG A 236 -0.71 -15.27 12.12
CA ARG A 236 0.57 -14.86 12.75
C ARG A 236 0.58 -13.37 13.09
N ALA A 237 0.05 -12.52 12.22
CA ALA A 237 0.03 -11.07 12.40
C ALA A 237 -1.04 -10.57 13.39
N GLN A 238 -2.02 -11.41 13.75
CA GLN A 238 -3.05 -11.09 14.74
C GLN A 238 -2.76 -11.70 16.12
N GLY A 239 -1.68 -12.47 16.25
CA GLY A 239 -1.41 -13.27 17.43
C GLY A 239 -2.30 -14.51 17.49
N THR A 240 -2.76 -14.87 18.69
CA THR A 240 -3.57 -16.09 18.92
C THR A 240 -5.02 -15.97 18.46
N GLU A 241 -5.47 -14.80 18.00
CA GLU A 241 -6.86 -14.62 17.58
C GLU A 241 -7.11 -15.25 16.20
N CYS A 242 -8.02 -16.20 16.17
CA CYS A 242 -8.49 -16.84 14.94
C CYS A 242 -9.18 -15.78 14.07
N PRO A 243 -8.90 -15.69 12.74
CA PRO A 243 -9.68 -14.84 11.84
C PRO A 243 -11.15 -15.25 11.74
N PHE A 244 -11.52 -16.38 12.32
CA PHE A 244 -12.87 -16.88 12.47
C PHE A 244 -13.35 -16.74 13.92
N VAL A 245 -14.24 -15.78 14.13
CA VAL A 245 -15.06 -15.75 15.32
C VAL A 245 -16.28 -16.62 15.07
N MET A 246 -16.37 -17.76 15.74
CA MET A 246 -17.45 -18.72 15.56
C MET A 246 -18.70 -18.36 16.37
N SER A 247 -18.66 -17.36 17.25
CA SER A 247 -19.81 -16.89 18.01
C SER A 247 -19.82 -15.37 18.15
N SER A 248 -21.03 -14.78 18.11
CA SER A 248 -21.25 -13.33 18.24
C SER A 248 -20.91 -12.76 19.63
N ASN A 249 -20.64 -13.60 20.62
CA ASN A 249 -20.32 -13.20 22.00
C ASN A 249 -18.82 -13.07 22.27
N ASP A 250 -17.96 -13.61 21.39
CA ASP A 250 -16.50 -13.61 21.53
C ASP A 250 -15.80 -12.63 20.57
N ALA A 251 -16.57 -11.80 19.87
CA ALA A 251 -16.03 -10.86 18.93
C ALA A 251 -15.59 -9.56 19.60
N PRO A 252 -14.30 -9.29 19.78
CA PRO A 252 -13.85 -7.92 19.82
C PRO A 252 -14.26 -7.29 18.48
N SER A 253 -14.85 -6.11 18.53
CA SER A 253 -15.31 -5.41 17.33
C SER A 253 -14.20 -5.40 16.27
N CYS A 254 -14.37 -6.17 15.19
CA CYS A 254 -13.38 -6.35 14.09
C CYS A 254 -12.92 -5.07 13.39
N GLY A 255 -13.35 -3.91 13.84
CA GLY A 255 -12.99 -2.61 13.32
C GLY A 255 -11.68 -2.00 13.83
N SER A 256 -11.19 -2.42 15.01
CA SER A 256 -10.04 -1.78 15.67
C SER A 256 -8.75 -2.62 15.73
N ASN A 257 -8.83 -3.94 15.60
CA ASN A 257 -7.70 -4.85 15.82
C ASN A 257 -7.36 -5.76 14.62
N SER A 258 -7.91 -5.55 13.44
CA SER A 258 -7.56 -6.37 12.28
C SER A 258 -6.10 -6.15 11.87
N ALA A 259 -5.35 -7.23 11.64
CA ALA A 259 -3.99 -7.15 11.09
C ALA A 259 -4.00 -6.34 9.80
N ARG A 260 -3.25 -5.25 9.81
CA ARG A 260 -3.04 -4.40 8.65
C ARG A 260 -1.56 -4.43 8.32
N PHE A 261 -1.22 -5.19 7.30
CA PHE A 261 0.14 -5.16 6.78
C PHE A 261 0.41 -3.80 6.13
N GLY A 262 1.54 -3.23 6.47
CA GLY A 262 1.98 -1.93 5.97
C GLY A 262 3.50 -1.83 5.96
N CYS A 263 3.99 -0.62 5.73
CA CYS A 263 5.42 -0.35 5.79
C CYS A 263 5.93 -0.54 7.23
N TRP A 264 6.99 -1.30 7.43
CA TRP A 264 7.61 -1.48 8.74
C TRP A 264 8.18 -0.17 9.32
N THR A 265 8.47 0.79 8.44
CA THR A 265 8.91 2.15 8.79
C THR A 265 7.78 3.09 9.19
N CYS A 266 6.52 2.63 9.23
CA CYS A 266 5.36 3.50 9.43
C CYS A 266 5.26 4.03 10.85
N THR A 267 5.47 5.34 11.04
CA THR A 267 5.37 6.04 12.34
C THR A 267 4.04 6.77 12.53
N VAL A 268 3.12 6.68 11.58
CA VAL A 268 1.75 7.24 11.67
C VAL A 268 0.94 6.56 12.77
N VAL A 269 1.15 5.25 12.95
CA VAL A 269 0.59 4.47 14.04
C VAL A 269 1.59 4.37 15.18
N GLU A 270 1.12 4.34 16.42
CA GLU A 270 2.00 4.26 17.59
C GLU A 270 2.72 2.93 17.65
N LYS A 271 1.99 1.84 17.54
CA LYS A 271 2.51 0.47 17.51
C LYS A 271 2.17 -0.18 16.17
N ASP A 272 3.11 -0.95 15.65
CA ASP A 272 2.87 -1.86 14.54
C ASP A 272 2.52 -3.24 15.11
N ASN A 273 1.23 -3.43 15.39
CA ASN A 273 0.75 -4.68 15.98
C ASN A 273 1.08 -5.90 15.11
N SER A 274 1.12 -5.75 13.79
CA SER A 274 1.45 -6.84 12.87
C SER A 274 2.90 -7.26 13.00
N LEU A 275 3.85 -6.30 13.05
CA LEU A 275 5.27 -6.57 13.23
C LEU A 275 5.54 -7.16 14.63
N GLU A 276 4.96 -6.57 15.68
CA GLU A 276 5.11 -7.07 17.06
C GLU A 276 4.53 -8.48 17.21
N SER A 277 3.39 -8.79 16.59
CA SER A 277 2.80 -10.14 16.61
C SER A 277 3.64 -11.16 15.84
N LEU A 278 4.27 -10.77 14.73
CA LEU A 278 5.21 -11.64 14.00
C LEU A 278 6.44 -11.96 14.85
N ILE A 279 7.02 -10.97 15.53
CA ILE A 279 8.14 -11.14 16.45
C ILE A 279 7.73 -12.11 17.58
N ALA A 280 6.59 -11.88 18.22
CA ALA A 280 6.07 -12.74 19.27
C ALA A 280 5.74 -14.18 18.79
N ALA A 281 5.45 -14.34 17.49
CA ALA A 281 5.21 -15.65 16.86
C ALA A 281 6.48 -16.39 16.43
N GLY A 282 7.68 -15.87 16.77
CA GLY A 282 8.97 -16.54 16.54
C GLY A 282 9.86 -15.88 15.48
N ASP A 283 9.46 -14.73 14.92
CA ASP A 283 10.31 -13.96 13.99
C ASP A 283 11.17 -12.93 14.75
N GLU A 284 11.83 -13.34 15.82
CA GLU A 284 12.65 -12.49 16.71
C GLU A 284 13.74 -11.73 15.95
N HIS A 285 14.24 -12.26 14.84
CA HIS A 285 15.21 -11.59 13.97
C HIS A 285 14.71 -10.25 13.40
N LEU A 286 13.40 -9.97 13.46
CA LEU A 286 12.80 -8.69 13.03
C LEU A 286 12.76 -7.63 14.14
N GLU A 287 13.14 -7.95 15.38
CA GLU A 287 13.14 -7.00 16.50
C GLU A 287 13.96 -5.71 16.19
N PRO A 288 15.14 -5.78 15.56
CA PRO A 288 15.90 -4.59 15.18
C PRO A 288 15.10 -3.63 14.28
N LEU A 289 14.19 -4.13 13.42
CA LEU A 289 13.31 -3.28 12.60
C LEU A 289 12.30 -2.51 13.45
N ALA A 290 11.71 -3.17 14.45
CA ALA A 290 10.78 -2.53 15.37
C ALA A 290 11.47 -1.46 16.22
N GLU A 291 12.70 -1.70 16.68
CA GLU A 291 13.52 -0.74 17.41
C GLU A 291 13.89 0.46 16.54
N PHE A 292 14.37 0.23 15.34
CA PHE A 292 14.71 1.30 14.41
C PHE A 292 13.50 2.17 14.04
N ARG A 293 12.32 1.57 13.87
CA ARG A 293 11.07 2.31 13.69
C ARG A 293 10.79 3.25 14.87
N ARG A 294 10.97 2.78 16.11
CA ARG A 294 10.86 3.62 17.33
C ARG A 294 11.89 4.75 17.32
N ARG A 295 13.13 4.45 16.88
CA ARG A 295 14.20 5.44 16.73
C ARG A 295 13.84 6.51 15.71
N LEU A 296 13.33 6.15 14.53
CA LEU A 296 12.87 7.11 13.50
C LEU A 296 11.83 8.09 14.05
N ARG A 297 10.88 7.59 14.83
CA ARG A 297 9.87 8.41 15.49
C ARG A 297 10.49 9.38 16.49
N SER A 298 11.31 8.87 17.42
CA SER A 298 11.99 9.67 18.45
C SER A 298 12.81 10.80 17.84
N VAL A 299 13.62 10.50 16.81
CA VAL A 299 14.43 11.51 16.09
C VAL A 299 13.56 12.57 15.43
N SER A 300 12.43 12.18 14.84
CA SER A 300 11.54 13.11 14.14
C SER A 300 10.79 14.05 15.08
N GLU A 301 10.50 13.61 16.30
CA GLU A 301 9.81 14.36 17.34
C GLU A 301 10.77 15.22 18.17
N ASN A 302 12.08 14.89 18.21
CA ASN A 302 13.07 15.61 18.98
C ASN A 302 13.54 16.90 18.25
N PRO A 303 13.33 18.10 18.83
CA PRO A 303 13.77 19.36 18.22
C PRO A 303 15.30 19.48 18.04
N ASP A 304 16.10 18.82 18.88
CA ASP A 304 17.57 18.89 18.82
C ASP A 304 18.13 18.06 17.64
N CYS A 305 17.35 17.12 17.13
CA CYS A 305 17.68 16.35 15.92
C CYS A 305 17.31 17.09 14.63
N ARG A 306 16.71 18.27 14.72
CA ARG A 306 16.12 19.00 13.61
C ARG A 306 16.78 20.37 13.43
N SER A 307 16.94 20.80 12.18
CA SER A 307 17.29 22.20 11.87
C SER A 307 16.24 23.15 12.47
N LYS A 308 16.68 24.30 13.00
CA LYS A 308 15.79 25.34 13.49
C LYS A 308 15.21 26.23 12.39
N VAL A 309 15.62 25.97 11.13
CA VAL A 309 15.17 26.69 9.95
C VAL A 309 14.51 25.71 8.98
N ARG A 310 13.31 26.04 8.55
CA ARG A 310 12.57 25.26 7.52
C ARG A 310 13.23 25.45 6.15
N ARG A 311 12.97 24.51 5.19
CA ARG A 311 13.50 24.61 3.81
C ARG A 311 13.13 25.90 3.07
N ASN A 312 12.03 26.56 3.46
CA ASN A 312 11.62 27.86 2.91
C ASN A 312 12.28 29.06 3.62
N GLY A 313 13.28 28.84 4.44
CA GLY A 313 14.02 29.87 5.16
C GLY A 313 13.34 30.43 6.42
N GLN A 314 12.10 30.00 6.74
CA GLN A 314 11.39 30.48 7.92
C GLN A 314 11.84 29.76 9.19
N PRO A 315 11.83 30.43 10.36
CA PRO A 315 12.08 29.79 11.65
C PRO A 315 11.08 28.66 11.94
N GLY A 316 11.55 27.60 12.58
CA GLY A 316 10.74 26.45 12.99
C GLY A 316 11.44 25.13 12.75
N LEU A 317 10.78 24.01 13.09
CA LEU A 317 11.32 22.67 12.90
C LEU A 317 11.53 22.38 11.40
N GLY A 318 12.79 22.38 11.01
CA GLY A 318 13.25 22.10 9.65
C GLY A 318 13.57 20.63 9.41
N PRO A 319 14.42 20.31 8.44
CA PRO A 319 14.87 18.94 8.15
C PRO A 319 15.62 18.31 9.34
N ILE A 320 15.68 16.98 9.38
CA ILE A 320 16.61 16.23 10.26
C ILE A 320 18.04 16.64 9.87
N THR A 321 18.89 16.95 10.87
CA THR A 321 20.27 17.38 10.63
C THR A 321 21.11 16.32 9.93
N VAL A 322 22.12 16.73 9.16
CA VAL A 322 22.94 15.78 8.38
C VAL A 322 23.65 14.78 9.29
N SER A 323 24.16 15.23 10.45
CA SER A 323 24.81 14.35 11.42
C SER A 323 23.90 13.24 11.94
N VAL A 324 22.65 13.56 12.25
CA VAL A 324 21.66 12.58 12.71
C VAL A 324 21.25 11.63 11.56
N ARG A 325 21.11 12.16 10.34
CA ARG A 325 20.82 11.34 9.15
C ARG A 325 21.93 10.33 8.87
N ALA A 326 23.20 10.72 9.05
CA ALA A 326 24.36 9.85 8.90
C ALA A 326 24.34 8.70 9.93
N GLN A 327 24.06 9.02 11.21
CA GLN A 327 23.90 7.99 12.25
C GLN A 327 22.76 7.00 11.93
N LEU A 328 21.62 7.51 11.46
CA LEU A 328 20.50 6.65 11.06
C LEU A 328 20.84 5.75 9.84
N LEU A 329 21.61 6.25 8.88
CA LEU A 329 22.05 5.44 7.75
C LEU A 329 23.00 4.32 8.19
N GLU A 330 23.94 4.61 9.06
CA GLU A 330 24.89 3.65 9.61
C GLU A 330 24.15 2.55 10.40
N GLU A 331 23.19 2.95 11.26
CA GLU A 331 22.33 2.04 12.01
C GLU A 331 21.50 1.15 11.06
N LEU A 332 20.89 1.72 10.01
CA LEU A 332 20.11 0.97 9.00
C LEU A 332 20.96 -0.07 8.26
N LEU A 333 22.19 0.30 7.87
CA LEU A 333 23.11 -0.62 7.20
C LEU A 333 23.56 -1.75 8.15
N SER A 334 23.79 -1.43 9.43
CA SER A 334 24.11 -2.44 10.44
C SER A 334 22.95 -3.42 10.65
N ILE A 335 21.72 -2.90 10.74
CA ILE A 335 20.51 -3.74 10.83
C ILE A 335 20.35 -4.62 9.59
N GLN A 336 20.53 -4.06 8.40
CA GLN A 336 20.47 -4.83 7.15
C GLN A 336 21.42 -6.04 7.18
N CYS A 337 22.66 -5.84 7.65
CA CYS A 337 23.62 -6.93 7.81
C CYS A 337 23.19 -7.95 8.86
N ALA A 338 22.65 -7.48 10.00
CA ALA A 338 22.25 -8.35 11.10
C ALA A 338 21.03 -9.21 10.75
N VAL A 339 20.04 -8.65 10.06
CA VAL A 339 18.81 -9.37 9.70
C VAL A 339 18.95 -10.17 8.39
N GLY A 340 19.98 -9.89 7.59
CA GLY A 340 20.21 -10.56 6.29
C GLY A 340 19.13 -10.22 5.23
N ILE A 341 18.44 -9.11 5.38
CA ILE A 341 17.36 -8.66 4.48
C ILE A 341 17.79 -7.33 3.85
N PRO A 342 17.71 -7.15 2.53
CA PRO A 342 17.99 -5.86 1.89
C PRO A 342 16.93 -4.83 2.29
N LEU A 343 17.35 -3.79 3.03
CA LEU A 343 16.49 -2.71 3.54
C LEU A 343 16.68 -1.41 2.78
N ILE A 344 17.87 -1.20 2.20
CA ILE A 344 18.23 -0.04 1.41
C ILE A 344 19.16 -0.48 0.28
N SER A 345 19.01 0.09 -0.90
CA SER A 345 19.85 -0.21 -2.06
C SER A 345 21.09 0.69 -2.12
N GLU A 346 22.16 0.21 -2.77
CA GLU A 346 23.37 1.02 -3.02
C GLU A 346 23.09 2.30 -3.81
N VAL A 347 22.09 2.27 -4.70
CA VAL A 347 21.68 3.45 -5.47
C VAL A 347 21.08 4.50 -4.55
N GLU A 348 20.22 4.09 -3.59
CA GLU A 348 19.69 5.01 -2.58
C GLU A 348 20.78 5.60 -1.71
N VAL A 349 21.75 4.80 -1.28
CA VAL A 349 22.89 5.27 -0.46
C VAL A 349 23.67 6.35 -1.23
N ARG A 350 23.97 6.13 -2.51
CA ARG A 350 24.65 7.15 -3.36
C ARG A 350 23.84 8.43 -3.46
N LEU A 351 22.55 8.34 -3.75
CA LEU A 351 21.66 9.51 -3.83
C LEU A 351 21.53 10.26 -2.50
N ILE A 352 21.58 9.56 -1.38
CA ILE A 352 21.62 10.17 -0.04
C ILE A 352 22.89 10.99 0.15
N HIS A 353 24.05 10.45 -0.18
CA HIS A 353 25.34 11.17 -0.10
C HIS A 353 25.38 12.38 -1.04
N ASP A 354 24.88 12.23 -2.27
CA ASP A 354 24.76 13.34 -3.22
C ASP A 354 23.86 14.47 -2.68
N GLN A 355 22.78 14.11 -1.99
CA GLN A 355 21.90 15.10 -1.36
C GLN A 355 22.58 15.80 -0.19
N TRP A 356 23.34 15.11 0.64
CA TRP A 356 24.09 15.72 1.76
C TRP A 356 25.13 16.72 1.26
N SER A 357 25.84 16.38 0.19
CA SER A 357 26.82 17.29 -0.42
C SER A 357 26.15 18.60 -0.88
N LYS A 358 24.96 18.52 -1.46
CA LYS A 358 24.16 19.70 -1.85
C LYS A 358 23.69 20.50 -0.64
N ASP A 359 23.16 19.85 0.39
CA ASP A 359 22.68 20.50 1.62
C ASP A 359 23.85 21.24 2.33
N GLN A 360 25.05 20.68 2.38
CA GLN A 360 26.22 21.32 2.98
C GLN A 360 26.66 22.59 2.23
N VAL A 361 26.62 22.56 0.91
CA VAL A 361 26.92 23.74 0.07
C VAL A 361 25.85 24.82 0.29
N GLU A 362 24.58 24.49 0.29
CA GLU A 362 23.49 25.45 0.53
C GLU A 362 23.58 26.08 1.93
N ASP A 363 23.92 25.32 2.97
CA ASP A 363 24.06 25.84 4.32
C ASP A 363 25.26 26.76 4.42
N ALA A 364 26.39 26.45 3.77
CA ALA A 364 27.57 27.32 3.71
C ALA A 364 27.26 28.66 3.01
N TRP A 365 26.47 28.64 1.91
CA TRP A 365 26.04 29.89 1.24
C TRP A 365 25.11 30.73 2.11
N ARG A 366 24.17 30.11 2.82
CA ARG A 366 23.27 30.83 3.75
C ARG A 366 24.02 31.48 4.91
N ASP A 367 25.07 30.85 5.39
CA ASP A 367 25.89 31.42 6.45
C ASP A 367 26.73 32.61 5.95
N LEU A 368 27.22 32.54 4.69
CA LEU A 368 27.89 33.66 4.04
C LEU A 368 26.94 34.85 3.82
N ASP A 369 25.72 34.63 3.35
CA ASP A 369 24.70 35.68 3.19
C ASP A 369 24.35 36.35 4.54
N ARG A 370 24.27 35.56 5.62
CA ARG A 370 24.04 36.09 6.98
C ARG A 370 25.18 36.95 7.48
N LEU A 371 26.41 36.61 7.12
CA LEU A 371 27.61 37.40 7.50
C LEU A 371 27.75 38.68 6.68
N GLN A 372 27.18 38.74 5.45
CA GLN A 372 27.21 39.94 4.60
C GLN A 372 26.11 40.97 4.93
N GLN A 373 24.96 40.53 5.48
CA GLN A 373 23.86 41.45 5.85
C GLN A 373 24.23 42.58 6.86
N PRO A 374 25.11 42.38 7.86
CA PRO A 374 25.53 43.49 8.73
C PRO A 374 26.38 44.56 8.04
N LEU A 375 27.15 44.21 7.00
CA LEU A 375 28.01 45.12 6.27
C LEU A 375 27.22 46.09 5.36
N GLU A 376 26.17 45.62 4.71
CA GLU A 376 25.30 46.48 3.90
C GLU A 376 24.50 47.48 4.73
N LYS A 377 24.08 47.12 5.95
CA LYS A 377 23.40 48.03 6.86
C LYS A 377 24.30 49.10 7.45
N GLN A 378 25.60 48.86 7.57
CA GLN A 378 26.55 49.86 8.01
C GLN A 378 26.95 50.87 6.92
N LEU A 379 26.88 50.45 5.65
CA LEU A 379 27.19 51.32 4.51
C LEU A 379 26.01 52.21 4.07
N THR A 380 24.76 51.87 4.46
CA THR A 380 23.56 52.70 4.16
C THR A 380 23.25 53.74 5.25
N THR A 381 24.00 53.78 6.36
CA THR A 381 23.83 54.72 7.45
C THR A 381 25.03 55.69 7.61
N ALA A 382 25.96 55.70 6.66
CA ALA A 382 27.04 56.68 6.51
C ALA A 382 26.77 57.52 5.22
#